data_7f84023bb1cf472eaf8dae69cea301ac
#
_entry.id   7f84023bb1cf472eaf8dae69cea301ac
#
_cell.length_a   1.000
_cell.length_b   1.000
_cell.length_c   1.000
_cell.angle_alpha   90.00
_cell.angle_beta   90.00
_cell.angle_gamma   90.00
#
_symmetry.space_group_name_H-M   'P 1'
#
loop_
_entity.id
_entity.type
_entity.pdbx_description
1 polymer ?
#
loop_
_entity_poly.entity_id
_entity_poly.type
_entity_poly.pdbx_seq_one_letter_code
_entity_poly.pdbx_strand_id
1 'polypeptide(L)'
;MSAPGAKDIARPDDGNHRLGNDNETAEENGSVVWSGSWVAERLGIELVGGDELRELLGLALRRNPKRAHLLVSNVLGKHVPQRPSVVHGAGVALGERVRDLLGDAAEQAVILGYAETATGLGHSVADGVERAPYLHSTRRPVAGVAAAGGFEEAHSHATSHLLLPEDPELLAGDGPLV
;
A
#
# COMPACT_ATOMS: atom_id res chain seq x y z
N MET A 1 27.13 58.49 17.12
CA MET A 1 25.78 58.02 16.67
C MET A 1 25.70 56.53 16.82
N SER A 2 25.08 56.08 17.92
CA SER A 2 24.97 54.66 18.29
C SER A 2 23.76 54.03 17.62
N ALA A 3 23.95 52.83 17.04
CA ALA A 3 22.88 52.06 16.51
C ALA A 3 22.06 51.37 17.64
N PRO A 4 20.73 51.23 17.52
CA PRO A 4 19.89 50.60 18.54
C PRO A 4 19.91 49.09 18.45
N GLY A 5 19.85 48.48 19.64
CA GLY A 5 20.00 47.07 19.91
C GLY A 5 18.98 46.14 19.24
N ALA A 6 19.46 44.98 18.90
CA ALA A 6 18.65 43.82 18.48
C ALA A 6 17.80 43.32 19.67
N LYS A 7 16.49 43.27 19.48
CA LYS A 7 15.56 42.59 20.40
C LYS A 7 15.67 41.11 20.22
N ASP A 8 15.95 40.41 21.32
CA ASP A 8 15.82 38.95 21.42
C ASP A 8 14.38 38.55 21.11
N ILE A 9 14.23 37.86 19.98
CA ILE A 9 13.00 37.14 19.66
C ILE A 9 13.12 35.76 20.30
N ALA A 10 12.38 35.53 21.39
CA ALA A 10 12.25 34.23 22.01
C ALA A 10 11.70 33.24 20.95
N ARG A 11 12.42 32.16 20.76
CA ARG A 11 11.93 31.01 19.97
C ARG A 11 10.77 30.41 20.71
N PRO A 12 9.65 30.05 20.03
CA PRO A 12 8.61 29.24 20.64
C PRO A 12 9.18 27.85 20.98
N ASP A 13 8.84 27.41 22.16
CA ASP A 13 9.13 26.08 22.70
C ASP A 13 8.63 25.02 21.72
N ASP A 14 9.55 24.30 21.10
CA ASP A 14 9.25 23.13 20.28
C ASP A 14 8.77 22.03 21.21
N GLY A 15 7.49 22.10 21.58
CA GLY A 15 6.79 21.02 22.25
C GLY A 15 6.93 19.74 21.45
N ASN A 16 7.98 18.99 21.77
CA ASN A 16 8.20 17.65 21.27
C ASN A 16 7.09 16.75 21.80
N HIS A 17 5.91 16.82 21.15
CA HIS A 17 4.89 15.81 21.26
C HIS A 17 5.47 14.53 20.64
N ARG A 18 6.19 13.80 21.47
CA ARG A 18 6.32 12.36 21.26
C ARG A 18 4.90 11.82 21.17
N LEU A 19 4.47 11.56 19.94
CA LEU A 19 3.37 10.66 19.71
C LEU A 19 3.80 9.34 20.35
N GLY A 20 3.29 9.12 21.54
CA GLY A 20 3.44 7.85 22.22
C GLY A 20 2.95 6.78 21.24
N ASN A 21 3.81 5.84 20.98
CA ASN A 21 3.48 4.64 20.24
C ASN A 21 2.72 3.74 21.23
N ASP A 22 1.53 4.20 21.64
CA ASP A 22 0.60 3.45 22.51
C ASP A 22 -0.03 2.32 21.71
N ASN A 23 0.82 1.52 21.08
CA ASN A 23 0.49 0.18 20.67
C ASN A 23 0.75 -0.73 21.88
N GLU A 24 0.21 -0.34 23.05
CA GLU A 24 0.04 -1.26 24.15
C GLU A 24 -1.00 -2.29 23.71
N THR A 25 -0.49 -3.41 23.22
CA THR A 25 -1.26 -4.65 23.13
C THR A 25 -1.71 -5.02 24.53
N ALA A 26 -2.97 -4.77 24.83
CA ALA A 26 -3.57 -5.26 26.07
C ALA A 26 -3.55 -6.79 26.01
N GLU A 27 -2.63 -7.39 26.77
CA GLU A 27 -2.59 -8.82 27.02
C GLU A 27 -3.70 -9.16 28.03
N GLU A 28 -4.88 -9.48 27.54
CA GLU A 28 -5.86 -10.22 28.34
C GLU A 28 -5.77 -11.70 28.00
N ASN A 29 -5.35 -12.51 28.96
CA ASN A 29 -5.27 -13.98 28.90
C ASN A 29 -4.35 -14.59 27.80
N GLY A 30 -3.24 -13.93 27.48
CA GLY A 30 -2.26 -14.50 26.55
C GLY A 30 -2.69 -14.53 25.08
N SER A 31 -3.83 -13.95 24.71
CA SER A 31 -4.26 -13.77 23.33
C SER A 31 -4.05 -12.33 22.88
N VAL A 32 -3.32 -12.15 21.80
CA VAL A 32 -3.16 -10.84 21.17
C VAL A 32 -4.52 -10.40 20.62
N VAL A 33 -5.06 -9.29 21.13
CA VAL A 33 -6.31 -8.73 20.64
C VAL A 33 -6.07 -8.14 19.23
N TRP A 34 -6.85 -8.60 18.25
CA TRP A 34 -6.76 -8.06 16.90
C TRP A 34 -7.14 -6.57 16.86
N SER A 35 -6.32 -5.74 16.21
CA SER A 35 -6.48 -4.28 16.16
C SER A 35 -7.80 -3.81 15.51
N GLY A 36 -8.50 -4.68 14.79
CA GLY A 36 -9.80 -4.42 14.19
C GLY A 36 -11.01 -4.83 15.02
N SER A 37 -10.83 -5.47 16.18
CA SER A 37 -11.93 -6.08 16.95
C SER A 37 -13.01 -5.08 17.35
N TRP A 38 -12.64 -3.92 17.86
CA TRP A 38 -13.60 -2.87 18.25
C TRP A 38 -14.46 -2.38 17.08
N VAL A 39 -13.84 -2.19 15.90
CA VAL A 39 -14.57 -1.74 14.69
C VAL A 39 -15.46 -2.86 14.17
N ALA A 40 -14.98 -4.10 14.20
CA ALA A 40 -15.74 -5.29 13.81
C ALA A 40 -17.02 -5.44 14.64
N GLU A 41 -16.91 -5.39 15.95
CA GLU A 41 -18.06 -5.44 16.88
C GLU A 41 -19.05 -4.29 16.63
N ARG A 42 -18.54 -3.06 16.53
CA ARG A 42 -19.38 -1.89 16.38
C ARG A 42 -20.15 -1.85 15.07
N LEU A 43 -19.62 -2.41 14.00
CA LEU A 43 -20.23 -2.40 12.67
C LEU A 43 -20.86 -3.76 12.28
N GLY A 44 -20.76 -4.77 13.14
CA GLY A 44 -21.22 -6.13 12.84
C GLY A 44 -20.45 -6.76 11.68
N ILE A 45 -19.12 -6.51 11.58
CA ILE A 45 -18.28 -7.04 10.52
C ILE A 45 -17.61 -8.32 11.02
N GLU A 46 -17.69 -9.37 10.23
CA GLU A 46 -16.96 -10.61 10.43
C GLU A 46 -15.81 -10.72 9.40
N LEU A 47 -14.59 -11.03 9.85
CA LEU A 47 -13.47 -11.36 9.00
C LEU A 47 -13.44 -12.88 8.82
N VAL A 48 -13.83 -13.34 7.64
CA VAL A 48 -13.83 -14.75 7.27
C VAL A 48 -12.47 -15.10 6.66
N GLY A 49 -11.74 -16.02 7.30
CA GLY A 49 -10.42 -16.48 6.88
C GLY A 49 -9.59 -16.99 8.04
N GLY A 50 -8.35 -17.40 7.77
CA GLY A 50 -7.41 -17.88 8.79
C GLY A 50 -6.89 -16.74 9.70
N ASP A 51 -6.29 -17.11 10.83
CA ASP A 51 -5.71 -16.16 11.79
C ASP A 51 -4.62 -15.28 11.16
N GLU A 52 -3.94 -15.79 10.13
CA GLU A 52 -2.98 -15.05 9.32
C GLU A 52 -3.54 -13.76 8.72
N LEU A 53 -4.84 -13.72 8.37
CA LEU A 53 -5.47 -12.50 7.87
C LEU A 53 -5.53 -11.39 8.91
N ARG A 54 -5.65 -11.74 10.18
CA ARG A 54 -5.66 -10.76 11.28
C ARG A 54 -4.30 -10.13 11.54
N GLU A 55 -3.24 -10.84 11.20
CA GLU A 55 -1.87 -10.30 11.25
C GLU A 55 -1.64 -9.32 10.09
N LEU A 56 -2.17 -9.62 8.90
CA LEU A 56 -1.99 -8.82 7.69
C LEU A 56 -2.89 -7.59 7.64
N LEU A 57 -4.08 -7.65 8.27
CA LEU A 57 -5.13 -6.65 8.14
C LEU A 57 -5.62 -6.15 9.48
N GLY A 58 -5.87 -4.84 9.55
CA GLY A 58 -6.66 -4.19 10.58
C GLY A 58 -7.96 -3.62 10.02
N LEU A 59 -8.85 -3.18 10.89
CA LEU A 59 -10.04 -2.41 10.55
C LEU A 59 -9.98 -1.02 11.18
N ALA A 60 -10.27 0.00 10.39
CA ALA A 60 -10.44 1.36 10.86
C ALA A 60 -11.87 1.87 10.59
N LEU A 61 -12.33 2.72 11.49
CA LEU A 61 -13.61 3.43 11.33
C LEU A 61 -13.35 4.76 10.60
N ARG A 62 -14.19 5.08 9.62
CA ARG A 62 -14.11 6.33 8.87
C ARG A 62 -15.44 7.03 8.79
N ARG A 63 -15.43 8.36 8.70
CA ARG A 63 -16.61 9.16 8.46
C ARG A 63 -16.96 9.15 6.97
N ASN A 64 -17.66 8.11 6.54
CA ASN A 64 -18.15 8.01 5.18
C ASN A 64 -19.54 7.34 5.21
N PRO A 65 -20.62 8.02 4.78
CA PRO A 65 -21.97 7.48 4.84
C PRO A 65 -22.19 6.25 3.95
N LYS A 66 -21.36 6.09 2.90
CA LYS A 66 -21.45 4.93 2.00
C LYS A 66 -20.65 3.72 2.49
N ARG A 67 -19.58 3.96 3.27
CA ARG A 67 -18.71 2.90 3.77
C ARG A 67 -17.99 3.36 5.04
N ALA A 68 -18.48 2.94 6.19
CA ALA A 68 -17.95 3.32 7.49
C ALA A 68 -16.63 2.60 7.84
N HIS A 69 -16.39 1.43 7.30
CA HIS A 69 -15.18 0.66 7.54
C HIS A 69 -14.07 0.93 6.49
N LEU A 70 -12.84 0.70 6.90
CA LEU A 70 -11.66 0.69 6.04
C LEU A 70 -10.81 -0.52 6.43
N LEU A 71 -10.49 -1.38 5.46
CA LEU A 71 -9.44 -2.38 5.63
C LEU A 71 -8.08 -1.68 5.57
N VAL A 72 -7.26 -1.92 6.58
CA VAL A 72 -5.92 -1.36 6.73
C VAL A 72 -4.90 -2.48 6.63
N SER A 73 -4.05 -2.42 5.62
CA SER A 73 -2.94 -3.36 5.54
C SER A 73 -1.87 -3.02 6.57
N ASN A 74 -1.48 -4.00 7.38
CA ASN A 74 -0.39 -3.88 8.35
C ASN A 74 0.99 -4.06 7.70
N VAL A 75 1.05 -4.56 6.47
CA VAL A 75 2.31 -4.90 5.78
C VAL A 75 2.60 -4.04 4.55
N LEU A 76 1.68 -3.17 4.13
CA LEU A 76 1.87 -2.33 2.95
C LEU A 76 2.72 -1.07 3.22
N GLY A 77 2.85 -0.66 4.49
CA GLY A 77 3.58 0.55 4.86
C GLY A 77 2.87 1.87 4.52
N LYS A 78 1.60 1.83 4.10
CA LYS A 78 0.86 3.01 3.67
C LYS A 78 0.21 3.76 4.83
N HIS A 79 -0.55 3.06 5.67
CA HIS A 79 -1.29 3.63 6.79
C HIS A 79 -0.57 3.39 8.12
N VAL A 80 0.13 2.28 8.21
CA VAL A 80 0.95 1.89 9.34
C VAL A 80 2.40 1.83 8.87
N PRO A 81 3.34 2.58 9.47
CA PRO A 81 4.76 2.49 9.14
C PRO A 81 5.27 1.07 9.35
N GLN A 82 6.05 0.58 8.39
CA GLN A 82 6.63 -0.76 8.45
C GLN A 82 8.10 -0.75 8.03
N ARG A 83 8.84 -1.77 8.46
CA ARG A 83 10.20 -1.99 7.98
C ARG A 83 10.16 -2.36 6.49
N PRO A 84 11.08 -1.83 5.65
CA PRO A 84 11.14 -2.17 4.23
C PRO A 84 11.19 -3.68 3.97
N SER A 85 11.91 -4.45 4.80
CA SER A 85 11.97 -5.91 4.71
C SER A 85 10.61 -6.60 4.92
N VAL A 86 9.75 -6.06 5.79
CA VAL A 86 8.39 -6.59 6.00
C VAL A 86 7.52 -6.31 4.78
N VAL A 87 7.59 -5.08 4.26
CA VAL A 87 6.82 -4.68 3.06
C VAL A 87 7.22 -5.54 1.86
N HIS A 88 8.53 -5.65 1.61
CA HIS A 88 9.06 -6.45 0.50
C HIS A 88 8.75 -7.94 0.69
N GLY A 89 9.01 -8.50 1.86
CA GLY A 89 8.74 -9.91 2.15
C GLY A 89 7.26 -10.29 1.99
N ALA A 90 6.33 -9.43 2.41
CA ALA A 90 4.90 -9.66 2.20
C ALA A 90 4.53 -9.64 0.70
N GLY A 91 5.14 -8.75 -0.08
CA GLY A 91 4.95 -8.71 -1.54
C GLY A 91 5.51 -9.94 -2.23
N VAL A 92 6.71 -10.39 -1.86
CA VAL A 92 7.31 -11.63 -2.38
C VAL A 92 6.43 -12.83 -2.07
N ALA A 93 5.98 -12.99 -0.82
CA ALA A 93 5.09 -14.09 -0.43
C ALA A 93 3.76 -14.09 -1.22
N LEU A 94 3.23 -12.91 -1.55
CA LEU A 94 2.07 -12.79 -2.44
C LEU A 94 2.41 -13.23 -3.86
N GLY A 95 3.58 -12.84 -4.37
CA GLY A 95 4.07 -13.24 -5.69
C GLY A 95 4.26 -14.75 -5.82
N GLU A 96 4.79 -15.41 -4.79
CA GLU A 96 4.90 -16.87 -4.74
C GLU A 96 3.53 -17.55 -4.84
N ARG A 97 2.51 -17.03 -4.14
CA ARG A 97 1.14 -17.54 -4.27
C ARG A 97 0.54 -17.32 -5.66
N VAL A 98 0.86 -16.18 -6.29
CA VAL A 98 0.46 -15.89 -7.69
C VAL A 98 1.11 -16.89 -8.64
N ARG A 99 2.41 -17.13 -8.50
CA ARG A 99 3.15 -18.12 -9.29
C ARG A 99 2.53 -19.52 -9.15
N ASP A 100 2.27 -19.94 -7.91
CA ASP A 100 1.68 -21.25 -7.65
C ASP A 100 0.27 -21.39 -8.26
N LEU A 101 -0.50 -20.29 -8.29
CA LEU A 101 -1.82 -20.26 -8.91
C LEU A 101 -1.75 -20.33 -10.44
N LEU A 102 -0.78 -19.67 -11.06
CA LEU A 102 -0.61 -19.60 -12.51
C LEU A 102 0.06 -20.85 -13.08
N GLY A 103 0.87 -21.56 -12.27
CA GLY A 103 1.66 -22.69 -12.76
C GLY A 103 2.57 -22.29 -13.91
N ASP A 104 2.62 -23.07 -15.00
CA ASP A 104 3.46 -22.81 -16.16
C ASP A 104 3.18 -21.45 -16.85
N ALA A 105 1.98 -20.91 -16.69
CA ALA A 105 1.64 -19.60 -17.24
C ALA A 105 2.36 -18.44 -16.53
N ALA A 106 2.94 -18.68 -15.36
CA ALA A 106 3.71 -17.66 -14.63
C ALA A 106 4.94 -17.17 -15.40
N GLU A 107 5.54 -18.01 -16.25
CA GLU A 107 6.68 -17.64 -17.08
C GLU A 107 6.40 -16.49 -18.06
N GLN A 108 5.13 -16.30 -18.42
CA GLN A 108 4.68 -15.26 -19.34
C GLN A 108 3.91 -14.14 -18.64
N ALA A 109 3.85 -14.16 -17.31
CA ALA A 109 3.11 -13.17 -16.54
C ALA A 109 3.77 -11.80 -16.58
N VAL A 110 2.96 -10.75 -16.67
CA VAL A 110 3.35 -9.36 -16.47
C VAL A 110 2.64 -8.85 -15.23
N ILE A 111 3.38 -8.21 -14.33
CA ILE A 111 2.82 -7.64 -13.10
C ILE A 111 2.56 -6.15 -13.31
N LEU A 112 1.31 -5.72 -13.05
CA LEU A 112 0.88 -4.33 -13.17
C LEU A 112 0.49 -3.74 -11.80
N GLY A 113 1.31 -2.83 -11.28
CA GLY A 113 1.02 -2.11 -10.05
C GLY A 113 0.28 -0.79 -10.31
N TYR A 114 -0.85 -0.57 -9.65
CA TYR A 114 -1.56 0.71 -9.77
C TYR A 114 -0.92 1.80 -8.92
N ALA A 115 -0.62 2.91 -9.56
CA ALA A 115 -0.12 4.09 -8.85
C ALA A 115 -1.19 4.64 -7.88
N GLU A 116 -0.77 5.08 -6.75
CA GLU A 116 0.64 5.12 -6.33
C GLU A 116 0.90 4.06 -5.26
N THR A 117 -0.17 3.53 -4.69
CA THR A 117 -0.14 2.65 -3.52
C THR A 117 0.48 1.29 -3.83
N ALA A 118 0.16 0.73 -5.00
CA ALA A 118 0.63 -0.60 -5.38
C ALA A 118 1.98 -0.58 -6.12
N THR A 119 2.65 0.58 -6.26
CA THR A 119 3.94 0.64 -6.96
C THR A 119 4.99 -0.23 -6.29
N GLY A 120 5.22 -0.06 -4.99
CA GLY A 120 6.19 -0.90 -4.26
C GLY A 120 5.72 -2.34 -4.07
N LEU A 121 4.43 -2.55 -3.84
CA LEU A 121 3.84 -3.90 -3.70
C LEU A 121 3.99 -4.68 -5.01
N GLY A 122 3.59 -4.10 -6.15
CA GLY A 122 3.68 -4.76 -7.45
C GLY A 122 5.10 -5.17 -7.82
N HIS A 123 6.09 -4.31 -7.52
CA HIS A 123 7.49 -4.65 -7.71
C HIS A 123 7.91 -5.88 -6.87
N SER A 124 7.52 -5.92 -5.60
CA SER A 124 7.83 -7.05 -4.71
C SER A 124 7.09 -8.33 -5.13
N VAL A 125 5.87 -8.21 -5.67
CA VAL A 125 5.13 -9.35 -6.25
C VAL A 125 5.87 -9.90 -7.47
N ALA A 126 6.38 -9.03 -8.35
CA ALA A 126 7.16 -9.45 -9.51
C ALA A 126 8.42 -10.22 -9.11
N ASP A 127 9.09 -9.82 -8.02
CA ASP A 127 10.21 -10.58 -7.45
C ASP A 127 9.80 -11.99 -7.01
N GLY A 128 8.60 -12.15 -6.44
CA GLY A 128 8.03 -13.44 -6.00
C GLY A 128 7.55 -14.33 -7.15
N VAL A 129 7.22 -13.73 -8.31
CA VAL A 129 6.90 -14.45 -9.56
C VAL A 129 8.16 -14.62 -10.41
N GLU A 130 9.29 -15.02 -9.76
CA GLU A 130 10.56 -15.30 -10.43
C GLU A 130 11.07 -14.16 -11.33
N ARG A 131 10.92 -12.91 -10.85
CA ARG A 131 11.30 -11.68 -11.57
C ARG A 131 10.51 -11.46 -12.86
N ALA A 132 9.22 -11.66 -12.79
CA ALA A 132 8.33 -11.30 -13.89
C ALA A 132 8.51 -9.84 -14.29
N PRO A 133 8.34 -9.49 -15.58
CA PRO A 133 8.31 -8.10 -16.00
C PRO A 133 7.32 -7.30 -15.17
N TYR A 134 7.72 -6.10 -14.76
CA TYR A 134 6.93 -5.22 -13.91
C TYR A 134 6.69 -3.88 -14.57
N LEU A 135 5.43 -3.45 -14.58
CA LEU A 135 5.02 -2.12 -14.99
C LEU A 135 4.15 -1.51 -13.88
N HIS A 136 4.30 -0.23 -13.61
CA HIS A 136 3.32 0.49 -12.81
C HIS A 136 2.61 1.56 -13.64
N SER A 137 1.36 1.82 -13.33
CA SER A 137 0.66 2.96 -13.91
C SER A 137 1.21 4.28 -13.37
N THR A 138 0.98 5.35 -14.08
CA THR A 138 1.30 6.71 -13.63
C THR A 138 0.10 7.62 -13.85
N ARG A 139 0.01 8.67 -13.06
CA ARG A 139 -1.03 9.72 -13.22
C ARG A 139 -0.50 10.94 -13.97
N ARG A 140 0.78 10.94 -14.31
CA ARG A 140 1.46 12.07 -14.94
C ARG A 140 1.98 11.67 -16.31
N PRO A 141 1.68 12.45 -17.36
CA PRO A 141 2.30 12.24 -18.67
C PRO A 141 3.80 12.54 -18.57
N VAL A 142 4.59 11.83 -19.34
CA VAL A 142 6.03 12.04 -19.51
C VAL A 142 6.26 12.64 -20.88
N ALA A 143 6.98 13.76 -20.93
CA ALA A 143 7.26 14.44 -22.20
C ALA A 143 8.05 13.54 -23.15
N GLY A 144 7.57 13.39 -24.38
CA GLY A 144 8.21 12.57 -25.41
C GLY A 144 7.93 11.06 -25.29
N VAL A 145 7.12 10.63 -24.32
CA VAL A 145 6.73 9.22 -24.16
C VAL A 145 5.26 9.06 -24.53
N ALA A 146 4.98 8.18 -25.47
CA ALA A 146 3.60 7.82 -25.83
C ALA A 146 3.06 6.78 -24.83
N ALA A 147 1.81 6.96 -24.40
CA ALA A 147 1.13 5.94 -23.61
C ALA A 147 0.74 4.75 -24.48
N ALA A 148 1.04 3.53 -24.04
CA ALA A 148 0.55 2.31 -24.68
C ALA A 148 -0.94 2.08 -24.37
N GLY A 149 -1.44 2.68 -23.27
CA GLY A 149 -2.84 2.60 -22.87
C GLY A 149 -3.10 3.44 -21.63
N GLY A 150 -4.33 3.35 -21.13
CA GLY A 150 -4.75 4.01 -19.91
C GLY A 150 -6.11 3.50 -19.46
N PHE A 151 -6.46 3.78 -18.22
CA PHE A 151 -7.75 3.42 -17.63
C PHE A 151 -8.17 4.45 -16.59
N GLU A 152 -9.44 4.41 -16.23
CA GLU A 152 -10.03 5.28 -15.22
C GLU A 152 -10.37 4.48 -13.96
N GLU A 153 -10.02 5.03 -12.79
CA GLU A 153 -10.38 4.49 -11.50
C GLU A 153 -11.47 5.35 -10.85
N ALA A 154 -12.68 4.81 -10.71
CA ALA A 154 -13.85 5.56 -10.23
C ALA A 154 -13.80 5.98 -8.74
N HIS A 155 -12.85 5.46 -7.96
CA HIS A 155 -12.80 5.63 -6.50
C HIS A 155 -11.69 6.54 -5.99
N SER A 156 -10.92 7.13 -6.89
CA SER A 156 -9.80 8.01 -6.57
C SER A 156 -10.10 9.47 -6.92
N HIS A 157 -9.44 10.40 -6.24
CA HIS A 157 -9.52 11.83 -6.57
C HIS A 157 -8.82 12.19 -7.88
N ALA A 158 -7.90 11.35 -8.34
CA ALA A 158 -7.26 11.45 -9.65
C ALA A 158 -7.53 10.12 -10.36
N THR A 159 -8.49 10.14 -11.27
CA THR A 159 -9.08 8.93 -11.84
C THR A 159 -8.26 8.32 -12.97
N SER A 160 -7.54 9.15 -13.73
CA SER A 160 -6.83 8.71 -14.92
C SER A 160 -5.48 8.06 -14.60
N HIS A 161 -5.25 6.92 -15.20
CA HIS A 161 -3.99 6.19 -15.18
C HIS A 161 -3.45 6.03 -16.59
N LEU A 162 -2.14 6.20 -16.76
CA LEU A 162 -1.41 5.98 -18.01
C LEU A 162 -0.47 4.79 -17.84
N LEU A 163 -0.32 4.01 -18.89
CA LEU A 163 0.64 2.93 -19.01
C LEU A 163 1.74 3.36 -19.97
N LEU A 164 2.97 3.46 -19.45
CA LEU A 164 4.14 3.94 -20.18
C LEU A 164 5.25 2.89 -20.17
N PRO A 165 5.06 1.72 -20.80
CA PRO A 165 6.12 0.71 -20.85
C PRO A 165 7.30 1.23 -21.71
N GLU A 166 8.51 0.85 -21.35
CA GLU A 166 9.70 1.09 -22.16
C GLU A 166 9.62 0.31 -23.49
N ASP A 167 9.19 -0.95 -23.41
CA ASP A 167 8.87 -1.79 -24.55
C ASP A 167 7.35 -1.77 -24.80
N PRO A 168 6.84 -1.18 -25.90
CA PRO A 168 5.41 -1.17 -26.21
C PRO A 168 4.79 -2.57 -26.33
N GLU A 169 5.59 -3.58 -26.70
CA GLU A 169 5.12 -4.96 -26.85
C GLU A 169 4.94 -5.70 -25.51
N LEU A 170 5.40 -5.12 -24.41
CA LEU A 170 5.27 -5.72 -23.08
C LEU A 170 3.85 -6.15 -22.73
N LEU A 171 2.86 -5.40 -23.19
CA LEU A 171 1.44 -5.64 -22.93
C LEU A 171 0.70 -6.27 -24.10
N ALA A 172 1.39 -6.60 -25.21
CA ALA A 172 0.80 -7.18 -26.40
C ALA A 172 0.79 -8.71 -26.42
N GLY A 173 1.43 -9.34 -25.43
CA GLY A 173 1.48 -10.81 -25.30
C GLY A 173 0.16 -11.42 -24.82
N ASP A 174 0.01 -12.73 -25.02
CA ASP A 174 -1.14 -13.51 -24.56
C ASP A 174 -0.98 -14.02 -23.10
N GLY A 175 0.11 -13.65 -22.42
CA GLY A 175 0.41 -14.03 -21.06
C GLY A 175 -0.52 -13.37 -20.02
N PRO A 176 -0.59 -13.93 -18.78
CA PRO A 176 -1.40 -13.35 -17.72
C PRO A 176 -0.95 -11.94 -17.36
N LEU A 177 -1.89 -11.02 -17.24
CA LEU A 177 -1.69 -9.72 -16.60
C LEU A 177 -2.22 -9.80 -15.15
N VAL A 178 -1.35 -9.56 -14.16
CA VAL A 178 -1.61 -9.68 -12.72
C VAL A 178 -1.56 -8.32 -12.03
#